data_4006576a9d565e309b61c6d5ef75af97
#
_entry.id   4006576a9d565e309b61c6d5ef75af97
#
_cell.length_a   1.000
_cell.length_b   1.000
_cell.length_c   1.000
_cell.angle_alpha   90.00
_cell.angle_beta   90.00
_cell.angle_gamma   90.00
#
_symmetry.space_group_name_H-M   'P 1'
#
loop_
_entity.id
_entity.type
_entity.pdbx_description
1 polymer ?
#
loop_
_entity_poly.entity_id
_entity_poly.type
_entity_poly.pdbx_seq_one_letter_code
_entity_poly.pdbx_strand_id
1 'polypeptide(L)'
;MYSRRVAGQHFENLDDEARALHDSWDSIARIVLLVALLSVVVWAACTALRMSVHWVLDQVLEHGAERGWVGAVILLGALLTGAAVRGVLMKRESWRATIGDGMTTALHNYHITYDHAGDDPQPRYDRPAFGLAAKKFAATFLTVGSGSSGGLEAPVVMIAECISAGFSRVLAVRSEHELRTYQLAGIAAAVSALLGAPFTAALFATEIAYGDRIIYRKLAYCLWAGVIAFWLNTWLRGSYVPLFVGPSHSSEYSIAELGGAALVAIAVSLPVAWGFGKAMMFLETFFTDRVHPAWHAVVSSLAAGLVALALFYAAGVQPTHVLGMGEHTISDILAGHGELTVWWMLLLVLVGKVITTGLMAAGGGSAGMLVPSMYVGGVSGALVAQLVNLTGYAHLDPALFAVVGVASSLVGVVGVPLAAIALVFEVFGKSFGPPAILAVGVTYLLTLRFKIYGAQRSSPSPDADETGAATEAPTQPAESEVEEITARTG
;
A
#
# COMPACT_ATOMS: atom_id res chain seq x y z
N MET A 1 8.05 -11.83 51.78
CA MET A 1 7.66 -10.40 51.85
C MET A 1 8.50 -9.49 50.94
N TYR A 2 9.80 -9.82 50.68
CA TYR A 2 10.69 -9.03 49.85
C TYR A 2 10.30 -9.06 48.35
N SER A 3 9.80 -10.18 47.81
CA SER A 3 9.45 -10.34 46.40
C SER A 3 8.23 -9.52 45.95
N ARG A 4 7.25 -9.26 46.83
CA ARG A 4 6.07 -8.45 46.53
C ARG A 4 6.38 -6.93 46.44
N ARG A 5 7.35 -6.43 47.20
CA ARG A 5 7.75 -5.00 47.15
C ARG A 5 8.54 -4.65 45.87
N VAL A 6 9.40 -5.56 45.43
CA VAL A 6 10.19 -5.36 44.19
C VAL A 6 9.30 -5.47 42.98
N ALA A 7 8.32 -6.39 42.99
CA ALA A 7 7.31 -6.48 41.94
C ALA A 7 6.48 -5.17 41.87
N GLY A 8 6.02 -4.65 43.03
CA GLY A 8 5.21 -3.43 43.05
C GLY A 8 5.94 -2.18 42.50
N GLN A 9 7.24 -2.02 42.76
CA GLN A 9 8.01 -0.89 42.22
C GLN A 9 8.29 -1.00 40.71
N HIS A 10 8.33 -2.22 40.18
CA HIS A 10 8.50 -2.42 38.74
C HIS A 10 7.22 -2.08 37.95
N PHE A 11 6.06 -2.26 38.60
CA PHE A 11 4.74 -1.95 38.03
C PHE A 11 4.40 -0.45 38.07
N GLU A 12 4.94 0.31 39.01
CA GLU A 12 4.75 1.78 39.06
C GLU A 12 5.33 2.52 37.86
N ASN A 13 6.31 1.92 37.17
CA ASN A 13 6.94 2.45 35.97
C ASN A 13 6.32 1.95 34.66
N LEU A 14 5.34 1.06 34.72
CA LEU A 14 4.56 0.65 33.56
C LEU A 14 3.45 1.67 33.34
N ASP A 15 3.23 2.02 32.11
CA ASP A 15 2.10 2.87 31.74
C ASP A 15 0.75 2.16 32.02
N ASP A 16 -0.33 2.92 32.01
CA ASP A 16 -1.65 2.41 32.39
C ASP A 16 -2.14 1.27 31.49
N GLU A 17 -1.72 1.24 30.22
CA GLU A 17 -2.04 0.15 29.27
C GLU A 17 -1.28 -1.14 29.64
N ALA A 18 -0.01 -1.03 29.99
CA ALA A 18 0.78 -2.19 30.44
C ALA A 18 0.30 -2.70 31.80
N ARG A 19 -0.18 -1.84 32.69
CA ARG A 19 -0.84 -2.23 33.94
C ARG A 19 -2.16 -2.95 33.66
N ALA A 20 -3.01 -2.41 32.79
CA ALA A 20 -4.27 -3.05 32.42
C ALA A 20 -4.06 -4.41 31.74
N LEU A 21 -3.01 -4.59 30.94
CA LEU A 21 -2.63 -5.86 30.33
C LEU A 21 -2.13 -6.87 31.38
N HIS A 22 -1.45 -6.40 32.42
CA HIS A 22 -0.94 -7.28 33.45
C HIS A 22 -1.99 -7.67 34.49
N ASP A 23 -2.98 -6.79 34.73
CA ASP A 23 -3.98 -6.98 35.80
C ASP A 23 -5.15 -7.90 35.40
N SER A 24 -5.32 -8.26 34.11
CA SER A 24 -6.33 -9.23 33.72
C SER A 24 -6.00 -10.05 32.48
N TRP A 25 -5.61 -11.31 32.68
CA TRP A 25 -5.50 -12.31 31.60
C TRP A 25 -6.78 -12.43 30.77
N ASP A 26 -7.95 -12.19 31.38
CA ASP A 26 -9.25 -12.22 30.72
C ASP A 26 -9.38 -11.12 29.64
N SER A 27 -8.83 -9.93 29.90
CA SER A 27 -8.81 -8.83 28.92
C SER A 27 -7.92 -9.14 27.73
N ILE A 28 -6.73 -9.70 27.97
CA ILE A 28 -5.82 -10.13 26.90
C ILE A 28 -6.45 -11.22 26.05
N ALA A 29 -6.98 -12.26 26.68
CA ALA A 29 -7.62 -13.37 25.99
C ALA A 29 -8.82 -12.90 25.16
N ARG A 30 -9.60 -11.96 25.67
CA ARG A 30 -10.72 -11.33 24.94
C ARG A 30 -10.21 -10.58 23.70
N ILE A 31 -9.19 -9.72 23.83
CA ILE A 31 -8.66 -8.95 22.70
C ILE A 31 -8.08 -9.90 21.64
N VAL A 32 -7.29 -10.91 22.04
CA VAL A 32 -6.72 -11.91 21.13
C VAL A 32 -7.80 -12.67 20.37
N LEU A 33 -8.89 -13.08 21.06
CA LEU A 33 -10.03 -13.74 20.42
C LEU A 33 -10.75 -12.81 19.43
N LEU A 34 -11.02 -11.56 19.83
CA LEU A 34 -11.71 -10.60 18.99
C LEU A 34 -10.86 -10.19 17.77
N VAL A 35 -9.54 -10.05 17.93
CA VAL A 35 -8.60 -9.86 16.80
C VAL A 35 -8.65 -11.07 15.87
N ALA A 36 -8.70 -12.29 16.39
CA ALA A 36 -8.82 -13.48 15.56
C ALA A 36 -10.12 -13.49 14.73
N LEU A 37 -11.26 -13.21 15.36
CA LEU A 37 -12.55 -13.11 14.66
C LEU A 37 -12.56 -12.01 13.60
N LEU A 38 -12.06 -10.83 13.95
CA LEU A 38 -11.91 -9.71 13.00
C LEU A 38 -11.04 -10.11 11.82
N SER A 39 -9.92 -10.79 12.07
CA SER A 39 -8.99 -11.23 11.02
C SER A 39 -9.64 -12.19 10.04
N VAL A 40 -10.50 -13.09 10.48
CA VAL A 40 -11.27 -13.98 9.60
C VAL A 40 -12.21 -13.18 8.70
N VAL A 41 -12.92 -12.20 9.25
CA VAL A 41 -13.87 -11.38 8.47
C VAL A 41 -13.13 -10.53 7.43
N VAL A 42 -12.03 -9.88 7.83
CA VAL A 42 -11.20 -9.07 6.95
C VAL A 42 -10.57 -9.94 5.86
N TRP A 43 -9.98 -11.08 6.24
CA TRP A 43 -9.43 -12.05 5.31
C TRP A 43 -10.45 -12.48 4.25
N ALA A 44 -11.67 -12.83 4.67
CA ALA A 44 -12.72 -13.27 3.76
C ALA A 44 -13.08 -12.18 2.74
N ALA A 45 -13.24 -10.92 3.19
CA ALA A 45 -13.54 -9.79 2.32
C ALA A 45 -12.40 -9.50 1.32
N CYS A 46 -11.15 -9.48 1.80
CA CYS A 46 -9.98 -9.21 0.96
C CYS A 46 -9.70 -10.33 -0.04
N THR A 47 -9.84 -11.60 0.40
CA THR A 47 -9.67 -12.77 -0.47
C THR A 47 -10.78 -12.83 -1.52
N ALA A 48 -12.02 -12.53 -1.16
CA ALA A 48 -13.13 -12.44 -2.13
C ALA A 48 -12.88 -11.35 -3.18
N LEU A 49 -12.39 -10.17 -2.77
CA LEU A 49 -12.03 -9.12 -3.71
C LEU A 49 -10.90 -9.59 -4.64
N ARG A 50 -9.81 -10.13 -4.09
CA ARG A 50 -8.67 -10.62 -4.86
C ARG A 50 -9.11 -11.68 -5.86
N MET A 51 -9.82 -12.72 -5.43
CA MET A 51 -10.26 -13.80 -6.31
C MET A 51 -11.18 -13.31 -7.42
N SER A 52 -12.14 -12.44 -7.08
CA SER A 52 -13.08 -11.89 -8.07
C SER A 52 -12.36 -10.99 -9.10
N VAL A 53 -11.43 -10.15 -8.65
CA VAL A 53 -10.64 -9.28 -9.53
C VAL A 53 -9.74 -10.12 -10.45
N HIS A 54 -8.96 -11.07 -9.92
CA HIS A 54 -8.10 -11.93 -10.73
C HIS A 54 -8.92 -12.71 -11.77
N TRP A 55 -10.03 -13.32 -11.36
CA TRP A 55 -10.85 -14.11 -12.28
C TRP A 55 -11.33 -13.29 -13.48
N VAL A 56 -11.81 -12.04 -13.27
CA VAL A 56 -12.25 -11.18 -14.38
C VAL A 56 -11.07 -10.64 -15.17
N LEU A 57 -10.02 -10.18 -14.47
CA LEU A 57 -8.84 -9.57 -15.08
C LEU A 57 -8.11 -10.54 -16.00
N ASP A 58 -7.92 -11.79 -15.56
CA ASP A 58 -7.28 -12.84 -16.36
C ASP A 58 -8.08 -13.10 -17.63
N GLN A 59 -9.42 -13.21 -17.52
CA GLN A 59 -10.26 -13.35 -18.69
C GLN A 59 -10.15 -12.17 -19.66
N VAL A 60 -10.09 -10.94 -19.16
CA VAL A 60 -10.00 -9.74 -20.00
C VAL A 60 -8.63 -9.62 -20.67
N LEU A 61 -7.54 -9.86 -19.94
CA LEU A 61 -6.19 -9.65 -20.43
C LEU A 61 -5.71 -10.81 -21.34
N GLU A 62 -5.95 -12.06 -20.95
CA GLU A 62 -5.57 -13.23 -21.74
C GLU A 62 -6.31 -13.26 -23.09
N HIS A 63 -7.63 -13.13 -23.07
CA HIS A 63 -8.41 -13.06 -24.31
C HIS A 63 -8.15 -11.78 -25.10
N GLY A 64 -7.78 -10.68 -24.43
CA GLY A 64 -7.38 -9.42 -25.05
C GLY A 64 -6.11 -9.55 -25.88
N ALA A 65 -5.15 -10.35 -25.42
CA ALA A 65 -3.85 -10.54 -26.06
C ALA A 65 -3.87 -11.58 -27.21
N GLU A 66 -4.70 -12.64 -27.10
CA GLU A 66 -4.64 -13.79 -28.03
C GLU A 66 -5.45 -13.61 -29.35
N ARG A 67 -6.44 -12.75 -29.41
CA ARG A 67 -7.45 -12.73 -30.48
C ARG A 67 -7.35 -11.56 -31.48
N GLY A 68 -6.21 -10.92 -31.64
CA GLY A 68 -6.04 -9.82 -32.60
C GLY A 68 -7.08 -8.69 -32.39
N TRP A 69 -7.81 -8.28 -33.44
CA TRP A 69 -8.78 -7.19 -33.31
C TRP A 69 -9.97 -7.52 -32.38
N VAL A 70 -10.36 -8.79 -32.27
CA VAL A 70 -11.39 -9.25 -31.33
C VAL A 70 -10.91 -9.06 -29.89
N GLY A 71 -9.65 -9.36 -29.61
CA GLY A 71 -9.04 -9.11 -28.32
C GLY A 71 -9.03 -7.63 -27.96
N ALA A 72 -8.68 -6.77 -28.92
CA ALA A 72 -8.73 -5.32 -28.72
C ALA A 72 -10.14 -4.83 -28.36
N VAL A 73 -11.17 -5.37 -29.01
CA VAL A 73 -12.59 -5.04 -28.72
C VAL A 73 -12.99 -5.54 -27.31
N ILE A 74 -12.57 -6.75 -26.92
CA ILE A 74 -12.82 -7.29 -25.57
C ILE A 74 -12.17 -6.41 -24.52
N LEU A 75 -10.88 -6.07 -24.68
CA LEU A 75 -10.12 -5.24 -23.76
C LEU A 75 -10.74 -3.85 -23.60
N LEU A 76 -10.99 -3.16 -24.71
CA LEU A 76 -11.62 -1.84 -24.68
C LEU A 76 -13.05 -1.90 -24.15
N GLY A 77 -13.81 -2.92 -24.53
CA GLY A 77 -15.17 -3.14 -24.04
C GLY A 77 -15.23 -3.32 -22.52
N ALA A 78 -14.34 -4.12 -21.96
CA ALA A 78 -14.24 -4.32 -20.50
C ALA A 78 -13.87 -3.01 -19.78
N LEU A 79 -12.80 -2.33 -20.24
CA LEU A 79 -12.36 -1.06 -19.68
C LEU A 79 -13.46 0.00 -19.72
N LEU A 80 -14.13 0.16 -20.85
CA LEU A 80 -15.19 1.16 -21.01
C LEU A 80 -16.44 0.81 -20.21
N THR A 81 -16.81 -0.47 -20.12
CA THR A 81 -17.95 -0.91 -19.30
C THR A 81 -17.70 -0.63 -17.82
N GLY A 82 -16.54 -1.05 -17.30
CA GLY A 82 -16.14 -0.77 -15.91
C GLY A 82 -16.11 0.74 -15.61
N ALA A 83 -15.56 1.53 -16.54
CA ALA A 83 -15.49 2.98 -16.41
C ALA A 83 -16.88 3.65 -16.45
N ALA A 84 -17.77 3.21 -17.35
CA ALA A 84 -19.13 3.76 -17.48
C ALA A 84 -19.96 3.47 -16.21
N VAL A 85 -19.95 2.22 -15.73
CA VAL A 85 -20.66 1.83 -14.50
C VAL A 85 -20.13 2.63 -13.31
N ARG A 86 -18.81 2.69 -13.15
CA ARG A 86 -18.16 3.49 -12.10
C ARG A 86 -18.55 4.97 -12.22
N GLY A 87 -18.46 5.57 -13.41
CA GLY A 87 -18.81 6.97 -13.65
C GLY A 87 -20.26 7.30 -13.26
N VAL A 88 -21.20 6.36 -13.47
CA VAL A 88 -22.59 6.51 -13.01
C VAL A 88 -22.70 6.44 -11.49
N LEU A 89 -22.01 5.48 -10.85
CA LEU A 89 -22.03 5.32 -9.39
C LEU A 89 -21.45 6.54 -8.69
N MET A 90 -20.33 7.09 -9.18
CA MET A 90 -19.63 8.24 -8.60
C MET A 90 -20.43 9.56 -8.67
N LYS A 91 -21.50 9.63 -9.45
CA LYS A 91 -22.44 10.78 -9.40
C LYS A 91 -23.14 10.89 -8.04
N ARG A 92 -23.28 9.77 -7.32
CA ARG A 92 -23.86 9.76 -5.98
C ARG A 92 -22.79 10.16 -4.97
N GLU A 93 -23.07 11.15 -4.16
CA GLU A 93 -22.14 11.66 -3.12
C GLU A 93 -21.60 10.55 -2.21
N SER A 94 -22.45 9.60 -1.82
CA SER A 94 -22.07 8.47 -0.97
C SER A 94 -21.04 7.50 -1.57
N TRP A 95 -20.71 7.63 -2.87
CA TRP A 95 -19.68 6.84 -3.57
C TRP A 95 -18.37 7.62 -3.76
N ARG A 96 -18.38 8.95 -3.63
CA ARG A 96 -17.19 9.78 -3.85
C ARG A 96 -16.03 9.41 -2.91
N ALA A 97 -16.33 8.99 -1.70
CA ALA A 97 -15.32 8.52 -0.74
C ALA A 97 -14.57 7.24 -1.18
N THR A 98 -15.01 6.57 -2.26
CA THR A 98 -14.32 5.39 -2.80
C THR A 98 -13.34 5.72 -3.93
N ILE A 99 -13.27 6.97 -4.38
CA ILE A 99 -12.31 7.45 -5.39
C ILE A 99 -10.89 7.38 -4.82
N GLY A 100 -9.92 7.10 -5.69
CA GLY A 100 -8.51 7.01 -5.33
C GLY A 100 -8.15 5.70 -4.63
N ASP A 101 -6.99 5.68 -3.99
CA ASP A 101 -6.44 4.48 -3.38
C ASP A 101 -7.13 4.08 -2.07
N GLY A 102 -7.55 5.05 -1.27
CA GLY A 102 -8.17 4.85 0.04
C GLY A 102 -7.19 4.77 1.21
N MET A 103 -5.87 4.70 0.96
CA MET A 103 -4.86 4.66 2.01
C MET A 103 -4.89 5.94 2.86
N THR A 104 -4.89 7.10 2.19
CA THR A 104 -4.98 8.41 2.86
C THR A 104 -6.23 8.49 3.75
N THR A 105 -7.37 7.96 3.27
CA THR A 105 -8.61 7.94 4.04
C THR A 105 -8.50 7.03 5.27
N ALA A 106 -7.91 5.83 5.12
CA ALA A 106 -7.71 4.89 6.22
C ALA A 106 -6.80 5.48 7.31
N LEU A 107 -5.68 6.09 6.90
CA LEU A 107 -4.75 6.74 7.81
C LEU A 107 -5.38 7.96 8.52
N HIS A 108 -6.11 8.79 7.78
CA HIS A 108 -6.85 9.90 8.38
C HIS A 108 -7.82 9.40 9.45
N ASN A 109 -8.59 8.37 9.16
CA ASN A 109 -9.53 7.77 10.12
C ASN A 109 -8.83 7.22 11.37
N TYR A 110 -7.67 6.58 11.18
CA TYR A 110 -6.86 6.11 12.30
C TYR A 110 -6.45 7.28 13.20
N HIS A 111 -6.01 8.40 12.62
CA HIS A 111 -5.54 9.56 13.38
C HIS A 111 -6.68 10.32 14.07
N ILE A 112 -7.84 10.55 13.42
CA ILE A 112 -8.96 11.26 14.04
C ILE A 112 -9.60 10.51 15.21
N THR A 113 -9.36 9.20 15.33
CA THR A 113 -9.79 8.43 16.49
C THR A 113 -9.17 8.95 17.80
N TYR A 114 -8.13 9.75 17.72
CA TYR A 114 -7.43 10.38 18.86
C TYR A 114 -7.56 11.91 18.93
N ASP A 115 -8.17 12.55 17.97
CA ASP A 115 -8.37 14.00 18.04
C ASP A 115 -9.48 14.29 19.05
N HIS A 116 -9.09 14.59 20.28
CA HIS A 116 -9.97 15.13 21.31
C HIS A 116 -10.30 16.59 21.01
N ALA A 117 -11.09 16.84 19.98
CA ALA A 117 -11.64 18.18 19.77
C ALA A 117 -12.98 18.28 20.53
N GLY A 118 -12.92 18.55 21.85
CA GLY A 118 -14.06 18.78 22.70
C GLY A 118 -14.19 17.83 23.89
N ASP A 119 -15.00 18.18 24.86
CA ASP A 119 -15.23 17.49 26.14
C ASP A 119 -15.94 16.12 26.03
N ASP A 120 -16.14 15.57 24.85
CA ASP A 120 -16.83 14.30 24.65
C ASP A 120 -15.85 13.19 24.19
N PRO A 121 -15.55 12.22 25.08
CA PRO A 121 -14.57 11.14 24.80
C PRO A 121 -15.10 10.03 23.89
N GLN A 122 -16.08 10.30 23.02
CA GLN A 122 -16.63 9.28 22.14
C GLN A 122 -15.81 9.14 20.85
N PRO A 123 -15.43 7.90 20.45
CA PRO A 123 -14.74 7.68 19.17
C PRO A 123 -15.64 8.17 18.02
N ARG A 124 -15.17 9.14 17.25
CA ARG A 124 -15.94 9.75 16.16
C ARG A 124 -15.94 8.87 14.93
N TYR A 125 -16.92 7.99 14.85
CA TYR A 125 -17.25 7.27 13.64
C TYR A 125 -18.55 7.77 13.03
N ASP A 126 -18.47 8.82 12.25
CA ASP A 126 -19.63 9.43 11.57
C ASP A 126 -20.03 8.69 10.27
N ARG A 127 -19.38 7.58 9.94
CA ARG A 127 -19.57 6.92 8.65
C ARG A 127 -20.16 5.52 8.76
N PRO A 128 -21.03 5.13 7.79
CA PRO A 128 -21.49 3.75 7.67
C PRO A 128 -20.32 2.85 7.25
N ALA A 129 -19.59 2.30 8.22
CA ALA A 129 -18.33 1.59 8.03
C ALA A 129 -18.46 0.40 7.07
N PHE A 130 -19.37 -0.54 7.32
CA PHE A 130 -19.61 -1.69 6.42
C PHE A 130 -20.12 -1.27 5.04
N GLY A 131 -20.98 -0.26 4.98
CA GLY A 131 -21.48 0.28 3.72
C GLY A 131 -20.38 0.91 2.87
N LEU A 132 -19.41 1.58 3.50
CA LEU A 132 -18.25 2.14 2.80
C LEU A 132 -17.29 1.05 2.34
N ALA A 133 -17.05 0.01 3.17
CA ALA A 133 -16.28 -1.17 2.78
C ALA A 133 -16.86 -1.85 1.53
N ALA A 134 -18.17 -2.10 1.51
CA ALA A 134 -18.84 -2.70 0.36
C ALA A 134 -18.77 -1.84 -0.90
N LYS A 135 -18.91 -0.52 -0.78
CA LYS A 135 -18.76 0.41 -1.90
C LYS A 135 -17.32 0.45 -2.41
N LYS A 136 -16.33 0.46 -1.51
CA LYS A 136 -14.90 0.40 -1.90
C LYS A 136 -14.58 -0.89 -2.61
N PHE A 137 -15.07 -2.02 -2.10
CA PHE A 137 -14.97 -3.32 -2.75
C PHE A 137 -15.50 -3.27 -4.19
N ALA A 138 -16.75 -2.83 -4.38
CA ALA A 138 -17.38 -2.76 -5.70
C ALA A 138 -16.65 -1.78 -6.64
N ALA A 139 -16.24 -0.61 -6.14
CA ALA A 139 -15.52 0.38 -6.94
C ALA A 139 -14.14 -0.14 -7.39
N THR A 140 -13.42 -0.83 -6.51
CA THR A 140 -12.12 -1.44 -6.84
C THR A 140 -12.28 -2.60 -7.80
N PHE A 141 -13.27 -3.48 -7.60
CA PHE A 141 -13.59 -4.54 -8.54
C PHE A 141 -13.90 -4.00 -9.95
N LEU A 142 -14.73 -2.96 -10.06
CA LEU A 142 -15.05 -2.31 -11.33
C LEU A 142 -13.84 -1.61 -11.96
N THR A 143 -12.88 -1.16 -11.18
CA THR A 143 -11.68 -0.49 -11.70
C THR A 143 -10.65 -1.52 -12.17
N VAL A 144 -10.14 -2.32 -11.25
CA VAL A 144 -9.02 -3.25 -11.52
C VAL A 144 -9.48 -4.46 -12.31
N GLY A 145 -10.63 -5.04 -11.96
CA GLY A 145 -11.20 -6.20 -12.68
C GLY A 145 -11.53 -5.91 -14.13
N SER A 146 -11.87 -4.67 -14.49
CA SER A 146 -12.06 -4.29 -15.90
C SER A 146 -10.78 -4.12 -16.70
N GLY A 147 -9.61 -4.26 -16.11
CA GLY A 147 -8.30 -4.12 -16.75
C GLY A 147 -7.57 -2.80 -16.46
N SER A 148 -8.14 -1.86 -15.70
CA SER A 148 -7.44 -0.60 -15.38
C SER A 148 -6.19 -0.87 -14.54
N SER A 149 -5.13 -0.07 -14.78
CA SER A 149 -3.85 -0.23 -14.08
C SER A 149 -3.92 0.24 -12.63
N GLY A 150 -3.66 -0.65 -11.67
CA GLY A 150 -3.65 -0.31 -10.24
C GLY A 150 -3.61 -1.54 -9.35
N GLY A 151 -3.21 -1.37 -8.08
CA GLY A 151 -3.09 -2.41 -7.08
C GLY A 151 -4.34 -2.57 -6.21
N LEU A 152 -4.39 -3.65 -5.44
CA LEU A 152 -5.46 -3.95 -4.47
C LEU A 152 -5.08 -3.54 -3.04
N GLU A 153 -3.80 -3.30 -2.73
CA GLU A 153 -3.27 -3.20 -1.37
C GLU A 153 -3.87 -2.01 -0.60
N ALA A 154 -3.84 -0.83 -1.17
CA ALA A 154 -4.41 0.35 -0.52
C ALA A 154 -5.94 0.28 -0.40
N PRO A 155 -6.70 -0.17 -1.42
CA PRO A 155 -8.13 -0.45 -1.28
C PRO A 155 -8.48 -1.43 -0.15
N VAL A 156 -7.71 -2.52 0.02
CA VAL A 156 -8.00 -3.48 1.09
C VAL A 156 -7.66 -2.93 2.47
N VAL A 157 -6.65 -2.04 2.59
CA VAL A 157 -6.38 -1.32 3.84
C VAL A 157 -7.60 -0.48 4.24
N MET A 158 -8.19 0.25 3.30
CA MET A 158 -9.42 1.01 3.57
C MET A 158 -10.62 0.10 3.90
N ILE A 159 -10.78 -1.02 3.19
CA ILE A 159 -11.85 -2.00 3.47
C ILE A 159 -11.65 -2.57 4.87
N ALA A 160 -10.43 -2.94 5.25
CA ALA A 160 -10.10 -3.49 6.56
C ALA A 160 -10.33 -2.48 7.68
N GLU A 161 -9.92 -1.22 7.48
CA GLU A 161 -10.19 -0.14 8.42
C GLU A 161 -11.70 0.03 8.63
N CYS A 162 -12.47 0.09 7.55
CA CYS A 162 -13.93 0.20 7.62
C CYS A 162 -14.59 -1.00 8.31
N ILE A 163 -14.12 -2.22 8.05
CA ILE A 163 -14.63 -3.43 8.72
C ILE A 163 -14.28 -3.39 10.21
N SER A 164 -13.05 -3.02 10.56
CA SER A 164 -12.59 -2.90 11.94
C SER A 164 -13.40 -1.89 12.73
N ALA A 165 -13.71 -0.76 12.10
CA ALA A 165 -14.59 0.25 12.63
C ALA A 165 -16.02 -0.26 12.88
N GLY A 166 -16.59 -0.91 11.88
CA GLY A 166 -17.92 -1.51 12.01
C GLY A 166 -17.98 -2.59 13.07
N PHE A 167 -16.95 -3.44 13.14
CA PHE A 167 -16.78 -4.47 14.15
C PHE A 167 -16.72 -3.89 15.57
N SER A 168 -15.88 -2.87 15.76
CA SER A 168 -15.77 -2.17 17.05
C SER A 168 -17.09 -1.51 17.48
N ARG A 169 -17.83 -0.96 16.51
CA ARG A 169 -19.16 -0.38 16.79
C ARG A 169 -20.17 -1.44 17.22
N VAL A 170 -20.22 -2.60 16.54
CA VAL A 170 -21.12 -3.71 16.90
C VAL A 170 -20.81 -4.24 18.30
N LEU A 171 -19.53 -4.28 18.69
CA LEU A 171 -19.09 -4.70 20.01
C LEU A 171 -19.20 -3.60 21.07
N ALA A 172 -19.66 -2.40 20.71
CA ALA A 172 -19.71 -1.23 21.58
C ALA A 172 -18.38 -0.95 22.30
N VAL A 173 -17.26 -1.10 21.57
CA VAL A 173 -15.92 -0.79 22.07
C VAL A 173 -15.83 0.70 22.37
N ARG A 174 -15.48 1.04 23.62
CA ARG A 174 -15.35 2.44 24.09
C ARG A 174 -13.90 2.84 24.29
N SER A 175 -13.00 1.88 24.45
CA SER A 175 -11.57 2.14 24.62
C SER A 175 -10.93 2.52 23.28
N GLU A 176 -10.33 3.69 23.19
CA GLU A 176 -9.57 4.14 22.03
C GLU A 176 -8.40 3.21 21.72
N HIS A 177 -7.74 2.70 22.75
CA HIS A 177 -6.66 1.75 22.61
C HIS A 177 -7.10 0.43 21.96
N GLU A 178 -8.26 -0.12 22.37
CA GLU A 178 -8.82 -1.32 21.75
C GLU A 178 -9.21 -1.03 20.29
N LEU A 179 -9.86 0.10 20.03
CA LEU A 179 -10.29 0.49 18.70
C LEU A 179 -9.10 0.58 17.72
N ARG A 180 -8.02 1.27 18.12
CA ARG A 180 -6.78 1.33 17.33
C ARG A 180 -6.11 -0.02 17.17
N THR A 181 -6.17 -0.88 18.16
CA THR A 181 -5.66 -2.25 18.05
C THR A 181 -6.40 -3.01 16.97
N TYR A 182 -7.73 -2.92 16.94
CA TYR A 182 -8.54 -3.58 15.91
C TYR A 182 -8.31 -2.98 14.52
N GLN A 183 -8.13 -1.66 14.40
CA GLN A 183 -7.81 -1.02 13.12
C GLN A 183 -6.50 -1.53 12.55
N LEU A 184 -5.41 -1.48 13.32
CA LEU A 184 -4.10 -1.94 12.87
C LEU A 184 -4.05 -3.45 12.62
N ALA A 185 -4.68 -4.24 13.51
CA ALA A 185 -4.78 -5.70 13.33
C ALA A 185 -5.58 -6.05 12.05
N GLY A 186 -6.67 -5.33 11.77
CA GLY A 186 -7.41 -5.48 10.52
C GLY A 186 -6.57 -5.14 9.30
N ILE A 187 -5.80 -4.05 9.33
CA ILE A 187 -4.86 -3.70 8.26
C ILE A 187 -3.81 -4.80 8.07
N ALA A 188 -3.22 -5.32 9.16
CA ALA A 188 -2.26 -6.42 9.08
C ALA A 188 -2.88 -7.69 8.47
N ALA A 189 -4.11 -8.06 8.87
CA ALA A 189 -4.82 -9.20 8.29
C ALA A 189 -5.06 -9.01 6.78
N ALA A 190 -5.46 -7.81 6.34
CA ALA A 190 -5.72 -7.50 4.94
C ALA A 190 -4.45 -7.58 4.09
N VAL A 191 -3.37 -6.96 4.55
CA VAL A 191 -2.07 -6.96 3.85
C VAL A 191 -1.51 -8.39 3.78
N SER A 192 -1.59 -9.15 4.90
CA SER A 192 -1.18 -10.56 4.92
C SER A 192 -2.02 -11.44 3.98
N ALA A 193 -3.33 -11.19 3.87
CA ALA A 193 -4.20 -11.89 2.95
C ALA A 193 -3.81 -11.67 1.48
N LEU A 194 -3.27 -10.51 1.12
CA LEU A 194 -2.81 -10.21 -0.24
C LEU A 194 -1.40 -10.70 -0.51
N LEU A 195 -0.44 -10.30 0.35
CA LEU A 195 0.99 -10.56 0.13
C LEU A 195 1.42 -11.98 0.49
N GLY A 196 0.66 -12.66 1.36
CA GLY A 196 1.10 -13.94 1.94
C GLY A 196 2.29 -13.78 2.90
N ALA A 197 2.48 -12.61 3.49
CA ALA A 197 3.65 -12.23 4.28
C ALA A 197 3.21 -11.64 5.63
N PRO A 198 3.00 -12.47 6.67
CA PRO A 198 2.42 -12.05 7.94
C PRO A 198 3.32 -11.09 8.74
N PHE A 199 4.65 -11.28 8.73
CA PHE A 199 5.57 -10.42 9.45
C PHE A 199 5.68 -9.05 8.77
N THR A 200 5.80 -9.04 7.43
CA THR A 200 5.72 -7.82 6.62
C THR A 200 4.43 -7.05 6.89
N ALA A 201 3.30 -7.74 6.92
CA ALA A 201 1.99 -7.12 7.14
C ALA A 201 1.87 -6.49 8.53
N ALA A 202 2.42 -7.13 9.57
CA ALA A 202 2.43 -6.60 10.93
C ALA A 202 3.31 -5.35 11.05
N LEU A 203 4.51 -5.38 10.45
CA LEU A 203 5.39 -4.21 10.40
C LEU A 203 4.76 -3.08 9.59
N PHE A 204 4.20 -3.39 8.42
CA PHE A 204 3.52 -2.41 7.58
C PHE A 204 2.40 -1.71 8.35
N ALA A 205 1.51 -2.46 9.00
CA ALA A 205 0.39 -1.88 9.73
C ALA A 205 0.83 -0.97 10.89
N THR A 206 1.93 -1.32 11.57
CA THR A 206 2.43 -0.55 12.71
C THR A 206 3.35 0.61 12.33
N GLU A 207 3.92 0.60 11.12
CA GLU A 207 4.84 1.62 10.61
C GLU A 207 4.13 2.66 9.75
N ILE A 208 3.10 2.25 8.96
CA ILE A 208 2.46 3.10 7.95
C ILE A 208 1.80 4.36 8.55
N ALA A 209 1.30 4.29 9.78
CA ALA A 209 0.58 5.39 10.41
C ALA A 209 1.44 6.65 10.57
N TYR A 210 2.73 6.48 10.83
CA TYR A 210 3.68 7.56 11.11
C TYR A 210 4.84 7.64 10.12
N GLY A 211 5.30 6.52 9.57
CA GLY A 211 6.40 6.43 8.60
C GLY A 211 7.80 6.69 9.18
N ASP A 212 7.90 7.12 10.45
CA ASP A 212 9.14 7.41 11.15
C ASP A 212 9.33 6.58 12.42
N ARG A 213 8.32 5.80 12.81
CA ARG A 213 8.35 4.93 14.00
C ARG A 213 7.41 3.74 13.87
N ILE A 214 7.66 2.72 14.67
CA ILE A 214 6.79 1.55 14.84
C ILE A 214 6.01 1.65 16.14
N ILE A 215 4.75 1.22 16.09
CA ILE A 215 3.91 1.11 17.28
C ILE A 215 4.10 -0.29 17.90
N TYR A 216 5.19 -0.45 18.67
CA TYR A 216 5.59 -1.76 19.22
C TYR A 216 4.50 -2.46 20.03
N ARG A 217 3.70 -1.71 20.80
CA ARG A 217 2.63 -2.26 21.63
C ARG A 217 1.56 -2.99 20.83
N LYS A 218 1.31 -2.56 19.60
CA LYS A 218 0.30 -3.15 18.71
C LYS A 218 0.88 -4.25 17.81
N LEU A 219 2.22 -4.35 17.70
CA LEU A 219 2.89 -5.28 16.80
C LEU A 219 2.50 -6.74 17.03
N ALA A 220 2.38 -7.16 18.31
CA ALA A 220 2.01 -8.53 18.64
C ALA A 220 0.58 -8.88 18.15
N TYR A 221 -0.38 -7.96 18.29
CA TYR A 221 -1.75 -8.16 17.81
C TYR A 221 -1.81 -8.13 16.27
N CYS A 222 -1.02 -7.26 15.64
CA CYS A 222 -0.90 -7.21 14.18
C CYS A 222 -0.27 -8.49 13.62
N LEU A 223 0.77 -9.02 14.29
CA LEU A 223 1.39 -10.28 13.91
C LEU A 223 0.40 -11.45 14.06
N TRP A 224 -0.34 -11.51 15.16
CA TRP A 224 -1.39 -12.50 15.36
C TRP A 224 -2.44 -12.46 14.25
N ALA A 225 -2.93 -11.27 13.92
CA ALA A 225 -3.89 -11.06 12.84
C ALA A 225 -3.33 -11.48 11.47
N GLY A 226 -2.09 -11.09 11.19
CA GLY A 226 -1.38 -11.46 9.96
C GLY A 226 -1.19 -12.97 9.82
N VAL A 227 -0.80 -13.66 10.90
CA VAL A 227 -0.62 -15.12 10.92
C VAL A 227 -1.93 -15.85 10.68
N ILE A 228 -3.04 -15.38 11.26
CA ILE A 228 -4.37 -15.97 11.01
C ILE A 228 -4.74 -15.85 9.53
N ALA A 229 -4.61 -14.67 8.94
CA ALA A 229 -4.91 -14.46 7.53
C ALA A 229 -4.01 -15.30 6.61
N PHE A 230 -2.72 -15.41 6.93
CA PHE A 230 -1.77 -16.26 6.23
C PHE A 230 -2.16 -17.75 6.31
N TRP A 231 -2.48 -18.23 7.50
CA TRP A 231 -2.91 -19.60 7.71
C TRP A 231 -4.19 -19.94 6.94
N LEU A 232 -5.16 -19.04 6.95
CA LEU A 232 -6.41 -19.19 6.17
C LEU A 232 -6.15 -19.21 4.66
N ASN A 233 -5.22 -18.37 4.16
CA ASN A 233 -4.82 -18.41 2.76
C ASN A 233 -4.18 -19.74 2.37
N THR A 234 -3.27 -20.24 3.20
CA THR A 234 -2.59 -21.51 2.99
C THR A 234 -3.57 -22.69 3.03
N TRP A 235 -4.52 -22.65 3.97
CA TRP A 235 -5.58 -23.66 4.06
C TRP A 235 -6.48 -23.65 2.81
N LEU A 236 -6.90 -22.46 2.33
CA LEU A 236 -7.77 -22.33 1.17
C LEU A 236 -7.08 -22.80 -0.13
N ARG A 237 -5.79 -22.52 -0.29
CA ARG A 237 -5.03 -22.84 -1.50
C ARG A 237 -4.32 -24.18 -1.45
N GLY A 238 -4.26 -24.84 -0.29
CA GLY A 238 -3.53 -26.07 -0.06
C GLY A 238 -2.00 -25.94 -0.05
N SER A 239 -1.45 -24.76 -0.35
CA SER A 239 -0.02 -24.46 -0.31
C SER A 239 0.25 -22.97 -0.11
N TYR A 240 1.46 -22.64 0.33
CA TYR A 240 1.96 -21.27 0.33
C TYR A 240 2.26 -20.81 -1.09
N VAL A 241 1.67 -19.70 -1.50
CA VAL A 241 1.96 -19.06 -2.78
C VAL A 241 2.35 -17.61 -2.49
N PRO A 242 3.64 -17.24 -2.66
CA PRO A 242 4.09 -15.87 -2.50
C PRO A 242 3.48 -14.97 -3.59
N LEU A 243 3.47 -13.65 -3.34
CA LEU A 243 2.97 -12.67 -4.31
C LEU A 243 3.81 -12.68 -5.59
N PHE A 244 5.13 -12.81 -5.46
CA PHE A 244 6.07 -12.88 -6.57
C PHE A 244 6.80 -14.22 -6.53
N VAL A 245 6.89 -14.86 -7.68
CA VAL A 245 7.57 -16.16 -7.83
C VAL A 245 8.82 -15.96 -8.67
N GLY A 246 9.97 -16.33 -8.13
CA GLY A 246 11.23 -16.25 -8.84
C GLY A 246 12.24 -17.28 -8.34
N PRO A 247 13.32 -17.54 -9.10
CA PRO A 247 14.40 -18.41 -8.67
C PRO A 247 15.14 -17.85 -7.46
N SER A 248 15.73 -18.72 -6.66
CA SER A 248 16.62 -18.31 -5.58
C SER A 248 17.92 -17.76 -6.15
N HIS A 249 18.38 -16.62 -5.66
CA HIS A 249 19.69 -16.07 -5.96
C HIS A 249 20.78 -16.74 -5.09
N SER A 250 22.05 -16.70 -5.54
CA SER A 250 23.18 -17.15 -4.69
C SER A 250 23.32 -16.24 -3.47
N SER A 251 23.77 -16.79 -2.35
CA SER A 251 23.97 -16.00 -1.12
C SER A 251 25.33 -15.28 -1.06
N GLU A 252 26.15 -15.42 -2.08
CA GLU A 252 27.45 -14.75 -2.19
C GLU A 252 27.30 -13.50 -3.06
N TYR A 253 27.69 -12.33 -2.51
CA TYR A 253 27.59 -11.06 -3.18
C TYR A 253 28.95 -10.49 -3.51
N SER A 254 29.13 -10.07 -4.77
CA SER A 254 30.29 -9.31 -5.19
C SER A 254 30.20 -7.84 -4.72
N ILE A 255 31.36 -7.18 -4.66
CA ILE A 255 31.41 -5.71 -4.39
C ILE A 255 30.64 -4.95 -5.48
N ALA A 256 30.62 -5.44 -6.72
CA ALA A 256 29.85 -4.83 -7.80
C ALA A 256 28.33 -4.89 -7.56
N GLU A 257 27.82 -6.01 -7.01
CA GLU A 257 26.40 -6.14 -6.67
C GLU A 257 26.01 -5.22 -5.50
N LEU A 258 26.85 -5.11 -4.45
CA LEU A 258 26.60 -4.20 -3.35
C LEU A 258 26.65 -2.73 -3.81
N GLY A 259 27.66 -2.37 -4.60
CA GLY A 259 27.76 -1.04 -5.21
C GLY A 259 26.60 -0.75 -6.18
N GLY A 260 26.20 -1.74 -6.98
CA GLY A 260 25.03 -1.71 -7.84
C GLY A 260 23.73 -1.49 -7.07
N ALA A 261 23.56 -2.12 -5.91
CA ALA A 261 22.39 -1.91 -5.07
C ALA A 261 22.26 -0.46 -4.59
N ALA A 262 23.35 0.17 -4.19
CA ALA A 262 23.35 1.58 -3.83
C ALA A 262 23.05 2.48 -5.07
N LEU A 263 23.61 2.15 -6.23
CA LEU A 263 23.32 2.86 -7.49
C LEU A 263 21.85 2.77 -7.86
N VAL A 264 21.26 1.57 -7.80
CA VAL A 264 19.84 1.36 -8.08
C VAL A 264 18.99 2.10 -7.07
N ALA A 265 19.33 2.06 -5.79
CA ALA A 265 18.63 2.82 -4.75
C ALA A 265 18.58 4.32 -5.06
N ILE A 266 19.70 4.91 -5.50
CA ILE A 266 19.77 6.32 -5.91
C ILE A 266 18.97 6.56 -7.18
N ALA A 267 19.14 5.71 -8.20
CA ALA A 267 18.49 5.85 -9.49
C ALA A 267 16.96 5.65 -9.42
N VAL A 268 16.49 4.81 -8.50
CA VAL A 268 15.06 4.50 -8.32
C VAL A 268 14.37 5.49 -7.36
N SER A 269 15.04 5.86 -6.25
CA SER A 269 14.40 6.70 -5.22
C SER A 269 13.97 8.07 -5.74
N LEU A 270 14.78 8.75 -6.52
CA LEU A 270 14.47 10.08 -7.03
C LEU A 270 13.39 10.06 -8.13
N PRO A 271 13.50 9.24 -9.22
CA PRO A 271 12.45 9.17 -10.24
C PRO A 271 11.14 8.60 -9.73
N VAL A 272 11.17 7.62 -8.82
CA VAL A 272 9.94 6.99 -8.31
C VAL A 272 9.26 7.87 -7.27
N ALA A 273 9.97 8.34 -6.26
CA ALA A 273 9.39 9.19 -5.22
C ALA A 273 8.92 10.54 -5.78
N TRP A 274 9.67 11.13 -6.71
CA TRP A 274 9.38 12.44 -7.26
C TRP A 274 8.70 12.37 -8.64
N GLY A 275 9.23 11.57 -9.55
CA GLY A 275 8.76 11.48 -10.94
C GLY A 275 7.40 10.80 -11.07
N PHE A 276 7.19 9.67 -10.37
CA PHE A 276 5.91 8.96 -10.38
C PHE A 276 4.80 9.85 -9.81
N GLY A 277 5.01 10.47 -8.65
CA GLY A 277 4.04 11.39 -8.06
C GLY A 277 3.75 12.61 -8.96
N LYS A 278 4.79 13.20 -9.57
CA LYS A 278 4.62 14.32 -10.52
C LYS A 278 3.88 13.92 -11.79
N ALA A 279 4.16 12.74 -12.33
CA ALA A 279 3.45 12.22 -13.51
C ALA A 279 1.95 12.01 -13.21
N MET A 280 1.62 11.49 -12.02
CA MET A 280 0.24 11.34 -11.56
C MET A 280 -0.46 12.70 -11.47
N MET A 281 0.15 13.66 -10.77
CA MET A 281 -0.41 15.01 -10.62
C MET A 281 -0.57 15.71 -11.98
N PHE A 282 0.41 15.58 -12.87
CA PHE A 282 0.34 16.16 -14.21
C PHE A 282 -0.85 15.60 -15.01
N LEU A 283 -1.00 14.29 -15.04
CA LEU A 283 -2.10 13.64 -15.76
C LEU A 283 -3.47 14.00 -15.15
N GLU A 284 -3.56 14.04 -13.82
CA GLU A 284 -4.78 14.44 -13.11
C GLU A 284 -5.16 15.89 -13.45
N THR A 285 -4.22 16.83 -13.37
CA THR A 285 -4.44 18.23 -13.74
C THR A 285 -4.81 18.38 -15.21
N PHE A 286 -4.07 17.68 -16.10
CA PHE A 286 -4.35 17.71 -17.54
C PHE A 286 -5.78 17.25 -17.87
N PHE A 287 -6.25 16.20 -17.21
CA PHE A 287 -7.61 15.68 -17.41
C PHE A 287 -8.65 16.62 -16.80
N THR A 288 -8.41 17.11 -15.58
CA THR A 288 -9.33 18.03 -14.89
C THR A 288 -9.56 19.32 -15.70
N ASP A 289 -8.52 19.84 -16.33
CA ASP A 289 -8.61 21.08 -17.09
C ASP A 289 -9.22 20.92 -18.49
N ARG A 290 -9.13 19.72 -19.09
CA ARG A 290 -9.47 19.53 -20.52
C ARG A 290 -10.68 18.60 -20.77
N VAL A 291 -11.01 17.75 -19.81
CA VAL A 291 -12.10 16.79 -19.95
C VAL A 291 -13.22 17.13 -18.99
N HIS A 292 -14.46 17.15 -19.48
CA HIS A 292 -15.60 17.39 -18.57
C HIS A 292 -15.72 16.25 -17.54
N PRO A 293 -15.97 16.54 -16.24
CA PRO A 293 -15.97 15.55 -15.15
C PRO A 293 -16.82 14.30 -15.40
N ALA A 294 -17.93 14.46 -16.10
CA ALA A 294 -18.81 13.33 -16.45
C ALA A 294 -18.15 12.27 -17.34
N TRP A 295 -17.10 12.64 -18.07
CA TRP A 295 -16.39 11.78 -19.02
C TRP A 295 -15.01 11.33 -18.55
N HIS A 296 -14.51 11.82 -17.40
CA HIS A 296 -13.19 11.47 -16.88
C HIS A 296 -12.95 9.96 -16.88
N ALA A 297 -13.86 9.19 -16.30
CA ALA A 297 -13.71 7.74 -16.19
C ALA A 297 -13.63 7.04 -17.56
N VAL A 298 -14.47 7.45 -18.50
CA VAL A 298 -14.57 6.80 -19.83
C VAL A 298 -13.38 7.20 -20.70
N VAL A 299 -13.06 8.50 -20.79
CA VAL A 299 -11.97 9.00 -21.64
C VAL A 299 -10.62 8.50 -21.13
N SER A 300 -10.39 8.48 -19.81
CA SER A 300 -9.13 7.98 -19.24
C SER A 300 -8.96 6.48 -19.46
N SER A 301 -10.01 5.69 -19.30
CA SER A 301 -9.96 4.25 -19.53
C SER A 301 -9.78 3.92 -21.01
N LEU A 302 -10.42 4.69 -21.91
CA LEU A 302 -10.19 4.57 -23.35
C LEU A 302 -8.72 4.89 -23.71
N ALA A 303 -8.18 5.99 -23.18
CA ALA A 303 -6.80 6.38 -23.42
C ALA A 303 -5.82 5.31 -22.90
N ALA A 304 -6.05 4.74 -21.71
CA ALA A 304 -5.23 3.68 -21.16
C ALA A 304 -5.25 2.41 -22.03
N GLY A 305 -6.43 2.02 -22.51
CA GLY A 305 -6.58 0.89 -23.42
C GLY A 305 -5.89 1.12 -24.77
N LEU A 306 -6.00 2.34 -25.34
CA LEU A 306 -5.32 2.71 -26.58
C LEU A 306 -3.80 2.71 -26.41
N VAL A 307 -3.27 3.19 -25.30
CA VAL A 307 -1.81 3.11 -24.99
C VAL A 307 -1.35 1.64 -24.93
N ALA A 308 -2.09 0.78 -24.24
CA ALA A 308 -1.75 -0.64 -24.16
C ALA A 308 -1.78 -1.32 -25.54
N LEU A 309 -2.80 -1.07 -26.35
CA LEU A 309 -2.91 -1.61 -27.71
C LEU A 309 -1.82 -1.05 -28.63
N ALA A 310 -1.48 0.24 -28.52
CA ALA A 310 -0.41 0.85 -29.31
C ALA A 310 0.94 0.18 -29.02
N LEU A 311 1.25 -0.05 -27.73
CA LEU A 311 2.46 -0.76 -27.32
C LEU A 311 2.46 -2.22 -27.78
N PHE A 312 1.31 -2.88 -27.72
CA PHE A 312 1.15 -4.26 -28.20
C PHE A 312 1.43 -4.38 -29.71
N TYR A 313 0.76 -3.59 -30.53
CA TYR A 313 0.89 -3.68 -31.98
C TYR A 313 2.20 -3.09 -32.52
N ALA A 314 2.76 -2.05 -31.88
CA ALA A 314 3.99 -1.40 -32.35
C ALA A 314 5.27 -2.07 -31.85
N ALA A 315 5.26 -2.63 -30.64
CA ALA A 315 6.47 -3.12 -29.99
C ALA A 315 6.34 -4.56 -29.41
N GLY A 316 5.18 -5.19 -29.55
CA GLY A 316 4.95 -6.55 -29.00
C GLY A 316 4.74 -6.60 -27.48
N VAL A 317 4.63 -5.45 -26.79
CA VAL A 317 4.42 -5.41 -25.34
C VAL A 317 3.05 -5.97 -24.98
N GLN A 318 3.01 -7.06 -24.23
CA GLN A 318 1.75 -7.64 -23.79
C GLN A 318 0.92 -6.66 -22.95
N PRO A 319 -0.41 -6.56 -23.16
CA PRO A 319 -1.27 -5.68 -22.35
C PRO A 319 -1.18 -5.94 -20.85
N THR A 320 -0.90 -7.17 -20.43
CA THR A 320 -0.67 -7.60 -19.04
C THR A 320 0.46 -6.87 -18.35
N HIS A 321 1.47 -6.38 -19.11
CA HIS A 321 2.60 -5.65 -18.56
C HIS A 321 2.28 -4.20 -18.21
N VAL A 322 1.30 -3.59 -18.87
CA VAL A 322 1.00 -2.15 -18.67
C VAL A 322 -0.38 -1.91 -18.05
N LEU A 323 -1.30 -2.88 -18.13
CA LEU A 323 -2.62 -2.85 -17.50
C LEU A 323 -2.67 -3.75 -16.25
N GLY A 324 -3.80 -3.73 -15.54
CA GLY A 324 -4.01 -4.53 -14.34
C GLY A 324 -2.99 -4.22 -13.22
N MET A 325 -2.68 -5.21 -12.40
CA MET A 325 -1.82 -5.02 -11.21
C MET A 325 -0.33 -5.02 -11.54
N GLY A 326 0.13 -5.84 -12.49
CA GLY A 326 1.54 -5.93 -12.91
C GLY A 326 2.38 -6.95 -12.15
N GLU A 327 1.79 -7.79 -11.31
CA GLU A 327 2.48 -8.85 -10.54
C GLU A 327 3.21 -9.83 -11.48
N HIS A 328 2.60 -10.19 -12.60
CA HIS A 328 3.18 -11.09 -13.60
C HIS A 328 4.48 -10.54 -14.19
N THR A 329 4.56 -9.25 -14.46
CA THR A 329 5.76 -8.62 -15.02
C THR A 329 6.97 -8.74 -14.10
N ILE A 330 6.78 -8.54 -12.80
CA ILE A 330 7.87 -8.73 -11.83
C ILE A 330 8.27 -10.21 -11.77
N SER A 331 7.30 -11.12 -11.78
CA SER A 331 7.58 -12.57 -11.80
C SER A 331 8.33 -12.99 -13.06
N ASP A 332 7.99 -12.45 -14.23
CA ASP A 332 8.66 -12.71 -15.50
C ASP A 332 10.12 -12.18 -15.49
N ILE A 333 10.35 -11.00 -14.93
CA ILE A 333 11.70 -10.45 -14.75
C ILE A 333 12.53 -11.35 -13.82
N LEU A 334 11.94 -11.79 -12.70
CA LEU A 334 12.60 -12.69 -11.76
C LEU A 334 12.94 -14.05 -12.38
N ALA A 335 12.06 -14.56 -13.22
CA ALA A 335 12.26 -15.82 -13.94
C ALA A 335 13.30 -15.72 -15.07
N GLY A 336 13.66 -14.49 -15.49
CA GLY A 336 14.58 -14.26 -16.60
C GLY A 336 14.05 -14.75 -17.96
N HIS A 337 12.74 -14.84 -18.09
CA HIS A 337 12.08 -15.33 -19.29
C HIS A 337 11.51 -14.19 -20.15
N GLY A 338 11.48 -14.44 -21.46
CA GLY A 338 10.69 -13.66 -22.43
C GLY A 338 11.32 -12.35 -22.87
N GLU A 339 10.44 -11.45 -23.30
CA GLU A 339 10.80 -10.20 -23.97
C GLU A 339 11.40 -9.15 -23.01
N LEU A 340 11.20 -9.31 -21.70
CA LEU A 340 11.67 -8.40 -20.65
C LEU A 340 13.18 -8.50 -20.35
N THR A 341 13.90 -9.32 -21.11
CA THR A 341 15.37 -9.42 -21.05
C THR A 341 16.09 -8.32 -21.80
N VAL A 342 15.37 -7.46 -22.53
CA VAL A 342 15.95 -6.39 -23.35
C VAL A 342 15.64 -5.02 -22.72
N TRP A 343 16.66 -4.17 -22.57
CA TRP A 343 16.54 -2.87 -21.88
C TRP A 343 15.47 -1.93 -22.44
N TRP A 344 15.31 -1.86 -23.78
CA TRP A 344 14.30 -0.97 -24.37
C TRP A 344 12.87 -1.48 -24.13
N MET A 345 12.68 -2.79 -24.00
CA MET A 345 11.38 -3.36 -23.61
C MET A 345 11.02 -2.97 -22.19
N LEU A 346 11.98 -3.09 -21.25
CA LEU A 346 11.79 -2.61 -19.86
C LEU A 346 11.43 -1.12 -19.81
N LEU A 347 12.06 -0.30 -20.66
CA LEU A 347 11.74 1.12 -20.74
C LEU A 347 10.33 1.38 -21.25
N LEU A 348 9.88 0.68 -22.29
CA LEU A 348 8.52 0.80 -22.83
C LEU A 348 7.46 0.37 -21.81
N VAL A 349 7.70 -0.74 -21.14
CA VAL A 349 6.81 -1.29 -20.11
C VAL A 349 6.73 -0.33 -18.92
N LEU A 350 7.87 0.24 -18.48
CA LEU A 350 7.95 1.25 -17.42
C LEU A 350 7.11 2.48 -17.74
N VAL A 351 7.37 3.09 -18.90
CA VAL A 351 6.64 4.29 -19.33
C VAL A 351 5.17 4.01 -19.54
N GLY A 352 4.84 2.89 -20.19
CA GLY A 352 3.46 2.44 -20.40
C GLY A 352 2.71 2.30 -19.07
N LYS A 353 3.33 1.67 -18.06
CA LYS A 353 2.71 1.48 -16.74
C LYS A 353 2.47 2.80 -16.02
N VAL A 354 3.44 3.71 -16.05
CA VAL A 354 3.28 5.05 -15.44
C VAL A 354 2.11 5.81 -16.09
N ILE A 355 2.01 5.79 -17.42
CA ILE A 355 0.93 6.45 -18.15
C ILE A 355 -0.42 5.82 -17.83
N THR A 356 -0.55 4.49 -17.91
CA THR A 356 -1.84 3.81 -17.68
C THR A 356 -2.32 3.92 -16.25
N THR A 357 -1.38 3.89 -15.27
CA THR A 357 -1.71 4.11 -13.85
C THR A 357 -2.14 5.56 -13.60
N GLY A 358 -1.46 6.54 -14.21
CA GLY A 358 -1.84 7.95 -14.12
C GLY A 358 -3.21 8.24 -14.75
N LEU A 359 -3.50 7.62 -15.88
CA LEU A 359 -4.81 7.70 -16.52
C LEU A 359 -5.91 7.10 -15.63
N MET A 360 -5.64 5.97 -14.98
CA MET A 360 -6.57 5.38 -14.00
C MET A 360 -6.87 6.36 -12.86
N ALA A 361 -5.84 6.98 -12.29
CA ALA A 361 -5.98 7.96 -11.21
C ALA A 361 -6.77 9.19 -11.66
N ALA A 362 -6.40 9.80 -12.81
CA ALA A 362 -7.06 10.94 -13.41
C ALA A 362 -8.54 10.66 -13.75
N GLY A 363 -8.88 9.41 -14.08
CA GLY A 363 -10.25 8.95 -14.30
C GLY A 363 -11.06 8.71 -13.03
N GLY A 364 -10.55 9.04 -11.84
CA GLY A 364 -11.20 8.77 -10.56
C GLY A 364 -11.33 7.27 -10.27
N GLY A 365 -10.33 6.48 -10.68
CA GLY A 365 -10.26 5.05 -10.40
C GLY A 365 -10.20 4.75 -8.91
N SER A 366 -10.69 3.59 -8.52
CA SER A 366 -10.59 3.06 -7.15
C SER A 366 -9.57 1.93 -7.15
N ALA A 367 -8.28 2.28 -7.04
CA ALA A 367 -7.19 1.31 -7.04
C ALA A 367 -5.97 1.85 -6.31
N GLY A 368 -5.13 0.96 -5.77
CA GLY A 368 -3.92 1.30 -5.04
C GLY A 368 -2.76 1.70 -5.93
N MET A 369 -1.93 2.60 -5.41
CA MET A 369 -0.68 3.02 -6.04
C MET A 369 0.53 2.22 -5.56
N LEU A 370 0.36 1.40 -4.51
CA LEU A 370 1.46 0.69 -3.87
C LEU A 370 2.12 -0.33 -4.82
N VAL A 371 1.35 -1.27 -5.38
CA VAL A 371 1.91 -2.25 -6.35
C VAL A 371 2.40 -1.58 -7.63
N PRO A 372 1.70 -0.62 -8.24
CA PRO A 372 2.29 0.14 -9.34
C PRO A 372 3.62 0.81 -9.01
N SER A 373 3.81 1.34 -7.80
CA SER A 373 5.10 1.91 -7.41
C SER A 373 6.19 0.84 -7.25
N MET A 374 5.86 -0.30 -6.62
CA MET A 374 6.76 -1.47 -6.54
C MET A 374 7.14 -1.98 -7.92
N TYR A 375 6.18 -2.03 -8.84
CA TYR A 375 6.40 -2.37 -10.24
C TYR A 375 7.38 -1.40 -10.92
N VAL A 376 7.12 -0.11 -10.81
CA VAL A 376 8.01 0.94 -11.37
C VAL A 376 9.42 0.80 -10.80
N GLY A 377 9.54 0.59 -9.48
CA GLY A 377 10.83 0.34 -8.83
C GLY A 377 11.53 -0.90 -9.35
N GLY A 378 10.82 -2.03 -9.42
CA GLY A 378 11.37 -3.30 -9.86
C GLY A 378 11.84 -3.28 -11.31
N VAL A 379 11.00 -2.76 -12.23
CA VAL A 379 11.36 -2.61 -13.64
C VAL A 379 12.53 -1.63 -13.82
N SER A 380 12.56 -0.53 -13.05
CA SER A 380 13.68 0.43 -13.08
C SER A 380 14.97 -0.21 -12.57
N GLY A 381 14.90 -1.03 -11.51
CA GLY A 381 16.06 -1.76 -10.99
C GLY A 381 16.64 -2.73 -12.02
N ALA A 382 15.80 -3.54 -12.65
CA ALA A 382 16.20 -4.43 -13.74
C ALA A 382 16.78 -3.68 -14.93
N LEU A 383 16.17 -2.53 -15.31
CA LEU A 383 16.64 -1.67 -16.39
C LEU A 383 18.05 -1.12 -16.11
N VAL A 384 18.29 -0.61 -14.89
CA VAL A 384 19.61 -0.12 -14.49
C VAL A 384 20.65 -1.24 -14.56
N ALA A 385 20.34 -2.44 -14.06
CA ALA A 385 21.24 -3.58 -14.15
C ALA A 385 21.58 -3.93 -15.60
N GLN A 386 20.60 -3.97 -16.48
CA GLN A 386 20.84 -4.23 -17.90
C GLN A 386 21.69 -3.14 -18.58
N LEU A 387 21.43 -1.85 -18.27
CA LEU A 387 22.21 -0.74 -18.81
C LEU A 387 23.68 -0.79 -18.33
N VAL A 388 23.92 -1.15 -17.07
CA VAL A 388 25.28 -1.38 -16.56
C VAL A 388 25.96 -2.56 -17.28
N ASN A 389 25.25 -3.65 -17.47
CA ASN A 389 25.77 -4.82 -18.19
C ASN A 389 26.18 -4.48 -19.64
N LEU A 390 25.48 -3.57 -20.31
CA LEU A 390 25.84 -3.12 -21.64
C LEU A 390 27.20 -2.38 -21.68
N THR A 391 27.62 -1.76 -20.58
CA THR A 391 28.93 -1.08 -20.52
C THR A 391 30.11 -2.03 -20.43
N GLY A 392 29.87 -3.30 -20.07
CA GLY A 392 30.90 -4.31 -19.85
C GLY A 392 31.75 -4.15 -18.59
N TYR A 393 31.48 -3.12 -17.75
CA TYR A 393 32.25 -2.89 -16.52
C TYR A 393 31.86 -3.84 -15.37
N ALA A 394 30.61 -4.29 -15.34
CA ALA A 394 30.11 -5.22 -14.33
C ALA A 394 29.02 -6.09 -14.93
N HIS A 395 28.84 -7.28 -14.34
CA HIS A 395 27.70 -8.15 -14.61
C HIS A 395 26.77 -8.15 -13.39
N LEU A 396 25.63 -7.49 -13.54
CA LEU A 396 24.61 -7.38 -12.51
C LEU A 396 23.42 -8.29 -12.87
N ASP A 397 22.89 -9.03 -11.90
CA ASP A 397 21.71 -9.88 -12.10
C ASP A 397 20.43 -9.02 -12.15
N PRO A 398 19.71 -8.90 -13.27
CA PRO A 398 18.49 -8.11 -13.37
C PRO A 398 17.41 -8.53 -12.37
N ALA A 399 17.32 -9.82 -12.01
CA ALA A 399 16.36 -10.32 -11.04
C ALA A 399 16.66 -9.78 -9.62
N LEU A 400 17.93 -9.83 -9.19
CA LEU A 400 18.36 -9.24 -7.94
C LEU A 400 18.02 -7.75 -7.88
N PHE A 401 18.32 -7.01 -8.95
CA PHE A 401 18.11 -5.56 -8.98
C PHE A 401 16.64 -5.16 -9.16
N ALA A 402 15.80 -6.04 -9.70
CA ALA A 402 14.36 -5.87 -9.63
C ALA A 402 13.87 -5.89 -8.17
N VAL A 403 14.31 -6.87 -7.37
CA VAL A 403 13.96 -6.94 -5.94
C VAL A 403 14.46 -5.73 -5.15
N VAL A 404 15.70 -5.31 -5.40
CA VAL A 404 16.28 -4.09 -4.83
C VAL A 404 15.43 -2.85 -5.18
N GLY A 405 15.00 -2.74 -6.43
CA GLY A 405 14.14 -1.66 -6.91
C GLY A 405 12.74 -1.68 -6.28
N VAL A 406 12.12 -2.86 -6.12
CA VAL A 406 10.85 -3.02 -5.40
C VAL A 406 10.98 -2.52 -3.96
N ALA A 407 12.01 -2.95 -3.23
CA ALA A 407 12.25 -2.54 -1.85
C ALA A 407 12.49 -1.02 -1.73
N SER A 408 13.32 -0.45 -2.61
CA SER A 408 13.60 0.99 -2.66
C SER A 408 12.34 1.82 -2.96
N SER A 409 11.50 1.38 -3.90
CA SER A 409 10.28 2.11 -4.23
C SER A 409 9.25 2.08 -3.10
N LEU A 410 9.13 0.97 -2.39
CA LEU A 410 8.24 0.86 -1.24
C LEU A 410 8.63 1.86 -0.14
N VAL A 411 9.93 2.01 0.12
CA VAL A 411 10.43 3.02 1.06
C VAL A 411 10.20 4.44 0.53
N GLY A 412 10.55 4.70 -0.73
CA GLY A 412 10.46 6.03 -1.33
C GLY A 412 9.02 6.56 -1.47
N VAL A 413 8.04 5.65 -1.68
CA VAL A 413 6.63 6.01 -1.88
C VAL A 413 5.84 6.00 -0.59
N VAL A 414 6.05 4.98 0.26
CA VAL A 414 5.23 4.73 1.46
C VAL A 414 5.94 5.14 2.73
N GLY A 415 7.27 5.09 2.76
CA GLY A 415 8.05 5.44 3.95
C GLY A 415 8.03 4.36 5.03
N VAL A 416 8.04 3.08 4.65
CA VAL A 416 8.00 1.93 5.57
C VAL A 416 9.24 1.04 5.40
N PRO A 417 10.42 1.47 5.88
CA PRO A 417 11.68 0.77 5.64
C PRO A 417 11.72 -0.63 6.25
N LEU A 418 11.20 -0.85 7.44
CA LEU A 418 11.24 -2.17 8.07
C LEU A 418 10.28 -3.16 7.41
N ALA A 419 9.10 -2.70 7.04
CA ALA A 419 8.17 -3.51 6.25
C ALA A 419 8.77 -3.87 4.88
N ALA A 420 9.52 -2.95 4.23
CA ALA A 420 10.19 -3.22 2.96
C ALA A 420 11.28 -4.30 3.09
N ILE A 421 12.09 -4.24 4.16
CA ILE A 421 13.09 -5.28 4.46
C ILE A 421 12.40 -6.63 4.70
N ALA A 422 11.36 -6.64 5.54
CA ALA A 422 10.60 -7.87 5.83
C ALA A 422 9.98 -8.47 4.56
N LEU A 423 9.44 -7.64 3.66
CA LEU A 423 8.89 -8.06 2.38
C LEU A 423 9.92 -8.82 1.56
N VAL A 424 11.15 -8.31 1.49
CA VAL A 424 12.21 -9.00 0.74
C VAL A 424 12.47 -10.39 1.31
N PHE A 425 12.56 -10.52 2.63
CA PHE A 425 12.83 -11.81 3.26
C PHE A 425 11.67 -12.81 3.14
N GLU A 426 10.43 -12.35 3.31
CA GLU A 426 9.27 -13.23 3.31
C GLU A 426 8.79 -13.60 1.90
N VAL A 427 8.82 -12.67 0.95
CA VAL A 427 8.25 -12.85 -0.39
C VAL A 427 9.29 -13.31 -1.40
N PHE A 428 10.48 -12.67 -1.40
CA PHE A 428 11.54 -12.98 -2.38
C PHE A 428 12.58 -13.98 -1.84
N GLY A 429 12.70 -14.06 -0.52
CA GLY A 429 13.61 -14.98 0.13
C GLY A 429 14.90 -14.32 0.66
N LYS A 430 15.52 -15.01 1.61
CA LYS A 430 16.70 -14.50 2.33
C LYS A 430 17.91 -14.18 1.44
N SER A 431 17.99 -14.83 0.29
CA SER A 431 19.09 -14.65 -0.65
C SER A 431 19.13 -13.27 -1.32
N PHE A 432 18.07 -12.48 -1.25
CA PHE A 432 18.03 -11.11 -1.76
C PHE A 432 18.26 -10.04 -0.66
N GLY A 433 18.37 -10.47 0.61
CA GLY A 433 18.33 -9.58 1.77
C GLY A 433 19.43 -8.52 1.82
N PRO A 434 20.74 -8.87 1.85
CA PRO A 434 21.80 -7.90 2.07
C PRO A 434 21.84 -6.72 1.09
N PRO A 435 21.75 -6.93 -0.25
CA PRO A 435 21.67 -5.81 -1.19
C PRO A 435 20.40 -4.95 -1.00
N ALA A 436 19.26 -5.59 -0.70
CA ALA A 436 18.02 -4.87 -0.48
C ALA A 436 18.05 -4.03 0.82
N ILE A 437 18.65 -4.54 1.90
CA ILE A 437 18.84 -3.79 3.17
C ILE A 437 19.68 -2.53 2.91
N LEU A 438 20.79 -2.66 2.18
CA LEU A 438 21.63 -1.53 1.80
C LEU A 438 20.83 -0.50 1.00
N ALA A 439 20.08 -0.95 0.01
CA ALA A 439 19.26 -0.11 -0.84
C ALA A 439 18.14 0.59 -0.05
N VAL A 440 17.46 -0.12 0.84
CA VAL A 440 16.43 0.44 1.75
C VAL A 440 17.03 1.55 2.60
N GLY A 441 18.22 1.32 3.22
CA GLY A 441 18.90 2.32 4.02
C GLY A 441 19.26 3.57 3.22
N VAL A 442 19.84 3.42 2.03
CA VAL A 442 20.18 4.53 1.14
C VAL A 442 18.92 5.29 0.71
N THR A 443 17.87 4.58 0.28
CA THR A 443 16.61 5.21 -0.15
C THR A 443 15.96 5.95 1.00
N TYR A 444 15.90 5.37 2.19
CA TYR A 444 15.32 6.01 3.36
C TYR A 444 16.01 7.34 3.68
N LEU A 445 17.34 7.36 3.69
CA LEU A 445 18.12 8.60 3.92
C LEU A 445 17.85 9.67 2.86
N LEU A 446 17.71 9.28 1.59
CA LEU A 446 17.43 10.20 0.49
C LEU A 446 16.00 10.73 0.51
N THR A 447 15.04 9.96 1.04
CA THR A 447 13.61 10.28 0.99
C THR A 447 13.04 10.77 2.31
N LEU A 448 13.85 10.94 3.36
CA LEU A 448 13.42 11.42 4.69
C LEU A 448 12.53 12.67 4.67
N ARG A 449 12.72 13.54 3.68
CA ARG A 449 11.96 14.79 3.51
C ARG A 449 10.77 14.69 2.56
N PHE A 450 10.61 13.54 1.88
CA PHE A 450 9.56 13.34 0.88
C PHE A 450 8.52 12.34 1.42
N LYS A 451 7.36 12.83 1.81
CA LYS A 451 6.22 12.00 2.16
C LYS A 451 5.16 12.12 1.06
N ILE A 452 4.86 11.01 0.38
CA ILE A 452 3.81 10.98 -0.65
C ILE A 452 2.43 10.90 -0.01
N TYR A 453 2.31 10.13 1.07
CA TYR A 453 1.06 10.06 1.84
C TYR A 453 1.01 11.17 2.88
N GLY A 454 0.38 12.29 2.53
CA GLY A 454 0.24 13.47 3.41
C GLY A 454 -0.56 13.22 4.69
N ALA A 455 -1.26 12.08 4.78
CA ALA A 455 -1.98 11.67 5.99
C ALA A 455 -1.07 11.01 7.05
N GLN A 456 0.20 10.70 6.73
CA GLN A 456 1.17 10.27 7.73
C GLN A 456 1.55 11.47 8.60
N ARG A 457 1.29 11.38 9.89
CA ARG A 457 1.68 12.43 10.85
C ARG A 457 3.11 12.19 11.33
N SER A 458 3.93 13.25 11.41
CA SER A 458 5.14 13.23 12.22
C SER A 458 4.71 13.40 13.68
N SER A 459 5.13 12.48 14.54
CA SER A 459 4.82 12.62 15.96
C SER A 459 5.54 13.81 16.56
N PRO A 460 4.87 14.66 17.34
CA PRO A 460 5.51 15.81 18.00
C PRO A 460 6.45 15.36 19.13
N SER A 461 6.31 14.16 19.69
CA SER A 461 7.20 13.59 20.71
C SER A 461 7.04 12.07 20.76
N PRO A 462 8.14 11.29 20.90
CA PRO A 462 8.07 9.85 21.07
C PRO A 462 7.31 9.42 22.33
N ASP A 463 7.24 10.26 23.34
CA ASP A 463 6.71 9.93 24.67
C ASP A 463 5.23 10.30 24.84
N ALA A 464 4.72 11.23 24.05
CA ALA A 464 3.35 11.74 24.21
C ALA A 464 2.26 10.71 23.89
N ASP A 465 2.46 9.86 22.87
CA ASP A 465 1.52 8.79 22.51
C ASP A 465 1.73 7.50 23.34
N GLU A 466 2.88 7.35 23.96
CA GLU A 466 3.17 6.18 24.79
C GLU A 466 2.64 6.32 26.23
N THR A 467 2.49 7.55 26.71
CA THR A 467 2.05 7.83 28.08
C THR A 467 0.56 8.10 28.22
N GLY A 468 -0.19 8.21 27.12
CA GLY A 468 -1.61 8.58 27.17
C GLY A 468 -1.84 10.02 27.67
N ALA A 469 -0.75 10.80 27.87
CA ALA A 469 -0.85 12.20 28.22
C ALA A 469 -1.44 12.96 27.03
N ALA A 470 -2.63 13.51 27.20
CA ALA A 470 -3.20 14.48 26.30
C ALA A 470 -2.17 15.61 26.12
N THR A 471 -1.55 15.67 24.96
CA THR A 471 -0.76 16.84 24.58
C THR A 471 -1.77 17.97 24.46
N GLU A 472 -1.67 18.95 25.34
CA GLU A 472 -2.33 20.24 25.12
C GLU A 472 -2.01 20.65 23.68
N ALA A 473 -3.06 20.80 22.87
CA ALA A 473 -2.93 21.37 21.55
C ALA A 473 -2.16 22.69 21.69
N PRO A 474 -1.20 23.02 20.81
CA PRO A 474 -0.59 24.33 20.85
C PRO A 474 -1.74 25.34 20.82
N THR A 475 -1.90 26.06 21.90
CA THR A 475 -2.85 27.17 22.00
C THR A 475 -2.59 28.05 20.79
N GLN A 476 -3.56 28.12 19.89
CA GLN A 476 -3.57 29.19 18.89
C GLN A 476 -3.35 30.48 19.66
N PRO A 477 -2.45 31.38 19.23
CA PRO A 477 -2.31 32.67 19.88
C PRO A 477 -3.70 33.33 19.96
N ALA A 478 -4.07 33.72 21.14
CA ALA A 478 -5.38 34.34 21.39
C ALA A 478 -5.59 35.45 20.37
N GLU A 479 -6.80 35.57 19.82
CA GLU A 479 -7.17 36.60 18.83
C GLU A 479 -6.74 38.01 19.26
N SER A 480 -6.56 38.23 20.55
CA SER A 480 -6.03 39.48 21.13
C SER A 480 -4.55 39.78 20.76
N GLU A 481 -3.70 38.80 20.48
CA GLU A 481 -2.31 39.04 20.04
C GLU A 481 -2.22 39.38 18.55
N VAL A 482 -3.16 38.92 17.75
CA VAL A 482 -3.22 39.21 16.30
C VAL A 482 -3.71 40.67 16.09
N GLU A 483 -4.62 41.16 16.92
CA GLU A 483 -5.08 42.59 16.87
C GLU A 483 -3.94 43.55 17.29
N GLU A 484 -3.11 43.19 18.25
CA GLU A 484 -2.00 44.04 18.71
C GLU A 484 -0.85 44.15 17.71
N ILE A 485 -0.63 43.11 16.88
CA ILE A 485 0.37 43.14 15.80
C ILE A 485 -0.11 43.93 14.59
N THR A 486 -1.41 43.90 14.29
CA THR A 486 -2.00 44.70 13.20
C THR A 486 -2.10 46.19 13.55
N ALA A 487 -2.25 46.54 14.84
CA ALA A 487 -2.29 47.93 15.29
C ALA A 487 -0.90 48.60 15.35
N ARG A 488 0.21 47.84 15.29
CA ARG A 488 1.59 48.39 15.28
C ARG A 488 2.20 48.58 13.90
N THR A 489 1.53 48.13 12.83
CA THR A 489 2.01 48.22 11.46
C THR A 489 1.15 49.01 10.50
N GLY A 490 0.20 49.79 11.05
CA GLY A 490 -0.63 50.78 10.33
C GLY A 490 -0.13 52.23 10.50
#